data_da628bc9a1620534ba5cf436e2f0b8fe
#
_entry.id   da628bc9a1620534ba5cf436e2f0b8fe
#
_cell.length_a   1.000
_cell.length_b   1.000
_cell.length_c   1.000
_cell.angle_alpha   90.00
_cell.angle_beta   90.00
_cell.angle_gamma   90.00
#
_symmetry.space_group_name_H-M   'P 1'
#
loop_
_entity.id
_entity.type
_entity.pdbx_description
1 polymer ?
#
loop_
_entity_poly.entity_id
_entity_poly.type
_entity_poly.pdbx_seq_one_letter_code
_entity_poly.pdbx_strand_id
1 'polypeptide(L)'
;METAGSVAVGTRTAAGVAAADVVRHAPDGLAVIDADARFVDANTAAVALCGLDPEQVAGTPSPFAPPQDAAGTGRSGELTVAWEPVTGQRREFSYVLSRVPGEDRWIVSFRDVTLSRLRERRLAAIAKAASSVASKRSLVGTLEVLAREVARSDAIASVQVLTVNSTGDRLHVVGAWGFRRSTDFFDKLMECRALGARLMMLEALETRQPVVAANRYDAVMADPAWAPLQQLMRHPRWDWFVSVPLLARGEPVGILNAFFAPGQVVGDTELEFLLAMAEQAAMAVDHAALLEWERDVARREERQKLARDLHDSVVQQVFSMMMQARSLEVLVARGLPPSPEEVAQVADDLSSAAQDVLADLRGMVVELRPAAATAGGLVPAVRSLVDTTAARTGVPVALEVEDRGDELAALDAALLEDVYRVVAEALHNTVKHADASQVHVRLAVAPHGGRRRLIAEVTDDGRGMGDPAGPAGPAVAGNCTSSGFGMTVMRERAARWGGAVRVRRPAAGGTSVLLSLPFPTTLPVTPCEPEVAP
;
A
#
# COMPACT_ATOMS: atom_id res chain seq x y z
N MET A 1 7.44 79.30 44.97
CA MET A 1 8.08 78.03 45.22
C MET A 1 6.96 77.05 45.38
N GLU A 2 6.51 76.46 44.27
CA GLU A 2 5.40 75.53 44.22
C GLU A 2 5.95 74.13 43.86
N THR A 3 5.64 73.21 44.76
CA THR A 3 5.94 71.80 44.62
C THR A 3 4.84 71.16 43.78
N ALA A 4 5.17 70.71 42.60
CA ALA A 4 4.28 69.92 41.72
C ALA A 4 4.09 68.52 42.32
N GLY A 5 2.90 68.23 42.84
CA GLY A 5 2.47 66.92 43.26
C GLY A 5 2.04 66.10 42.04
N SER A 6 2.69 64.98 41.85
CA SER A 6 2.28 63.94 40.86
C SER A 6 0.96 63.32 41.30
N VAL A 7 -0.12 63.59 40.57
CA VAL A 7 -1.41 62.93 40.76
C VAL A 7 -1.40 61.63 39.96
N ALA A 8 -1.26 60.52 40.68
CA ALA A 8 -1.53 59.19 40.09
C ALA A 8 -3.05 59.04 39.85
N VAL A 9 -3.49 59.11 38.59
CA VAL A 9 -4.87 58.88 38.23
C VAL A 9 -5.10 57.32 38.16
N GLY A 10 -5.54 56.79 39.29
CA GLY A 10 -6.09 55.45 39.37
C GLY A 10 -7.50 55.43 38.79
N THR A 11 -7.65 55.03 37.57
CA THR A 11 -8.97 54.78 36.96
C THR A 11 -9.65 53.58 37.62
N ARG A 12 -10.62 53.87 38.54
CA ARG A 12 -11.51 52.85 39.10
C ARG A 12 -12.59 52.50 38.03
N THR A 13 -12.79 51.21 37.72
CA THR A 13 -13.94 50.73 36.95
C THR A 13 -15.21 50.81 37.81
N ALA A 14 -16.39 50.85 37.20
CA ALA A 14 -17.71 51.00 37.86
C ALA A 14 -18.04 49.92 38.92
N ALA A 15 -17.24 48.86 39.04
CA ALA A 15 -17.38 47.75 39.99
C ALA A 15 -16.39 47.83 41.17
N GLY A 16 -15.58 48.86 41.28
CA GLY A 16 -14.64 49.01 42.39
C GLY A 16 -13.33 48.19 42.30
N VAL A 17 -13.11 47.46 41.24
CA VAL A 17 -11.87 46.67 41.00
C VAL A 17 -10.86 47.55 40.26
N ALA A 18 -9.62 47.60 40.72
CA ALA A 18 -8.57 48.35 40.03
C ALA A 18 -8.20 47.65 38.71
N ALA A 19 -7.94 48.42 37.64
CA ALA A 19 -7.55 47.84 36.33
C ALA A 19 -6.30 46.94 36.45
N ALA A 20 -5.37 47.24 37.33
CA ALA A 20 -4.21 46.42 37.63
C ALA A 20 -4.58 45.04 38.20
N ASP A 21 -5.63 44.95 39.02
CA ASP A 21 -6.09 43.67 39.58
C ASP A 21 -6.78 42.79 38.51
N VAL A 22 -7.50 43.39 37.56
CA VAL A 22 -8.10 42.70 36.44
C VAL A 22 -7.02 42.09 35.56
N VAL A 23 -5.96 42.84 35.24
CA VAL A 23 -4.83 42.32 34.43
C VAL A 23 -4.08 41.24 35.20
N ARG A 24 -3.80 41.45 36.49
CA ARG A 24 -3.04 40.50 37.31
C ARG A 24 -3.72 39.14 37.45
N HIS A 25 -5.05 39.10 37.52
CA HIS A 25 -5.84 37.88 37.75
C HIS A 25 -6.58 37.39 36.51
N ALA A 26 -6.28 37.98 35.33
CA ALA A 26 -6.82 37.45 34.07
C ALA A 26 -6.42 36.00 33.88
N PRO A 27 -7.31 35.12 33.42
CA PRO A 27 -7.02 33.69 33.20
C PRO A 27 -6.05 33.46 32.05
N ASP A 28 -6.04 34.35 31.05
CA ASP A 28 -5.11 34.30 29.93
C ASP A 28 -3.77 34.98 30.31
N GLY A 29 -2.69 34.49 29.70
CA GLY A 29 -1.37 35.12 29.87
C GLY A 29 -1.35 36.49 29.23
N LEU A 30 -1.01 37.49 30.02
CA LEU A 30 -0.79 38.88 29.59
C LEU A 30 0.65 39.25 29.92
N ALA A 31 1.41 39.72 28.95
CA ALA A 31 2.79 40.12 29.13
C ALA A 31 3.13 41.36 28.29
N VAL A 32 4.18 42.06 28.69
CA VAL A 32 4.83 43.09 27.90
C VAL A 32 6.21 42.58 27.50
N ILE A 33 6.54 42.65 26.21
CA ILE A 33 7.87 42.29 25.70
C ILE A 33 8.51 43.49 24.99
N ASP A 34 9.83 43.51 24.94
CA ASP A 34 10.62 44.50 24.22
C ASP A 34 10.86 44.07 22.75
N ALA A 35 11.61 44.88 22.00
CA ALA A 35 11.97 44.62 20.61
C ALA A 35 12.85 43.36 20.43
N ASP A 36 13.59 42.97 21.47
CA ASP A 36 14.46 41.79 21.48
C ASP A 36 13.71 40.54 21.97
N ALA A 37 12.37 40.56 21.98
CA ALA A 37 11.50 39.50 22.45
C ALA A 37 11.78 39.04 23.90
N ARG A 38 12.12 39.98 24.80
CA ARG A 38 12.30 39.69 26.21
C ARG A 38 11.13 40.20 27.02
N PHE A 39 10.76 39.49 28.07
CA PHE A 39 9.73 39.93 29.00
C PHE A 39 10.16 41.21 29.73
N VAL A 40 9.28 42.19 29.75
CA VAL A 40 9.39 43.41 30.56
C VAL A 40 8.51 43.29 31.80
N ASP A 41 7.30 42.75 31.64
CA ASP A 41 6.33 42.51 32.70
C ASP A 41 5.39 41.35 32.31
N ALA A 42 4.80 40.67 33.29
CA ALA A 42 3.87 39.57 33.07
C ALA A 42 2.87 39.42 34.21
N ASN A 43 1.62 39.06 33.89
CA ASN A 43 0.63 38.72 34.90
C ASN A 43 0.88 37.33 35.51
N THR A 44 0.14 37.00 36.57
CA THR A 44 0.29 35.71 37.26
C THR A 44 0.08 34.51 36.35
N ALA A 45 -0.87 34.57 35.43
CA ALA A 45 -1.12 33.50 34.45
C ALA A 45 0.05 33.34 33.48
N ALA A 46 0.63 34.41 32.95
CA ALA A 46 1.77 34.38 32.05
C ALA A 46 3.01 33.75 32.73
N VAL A 47 3.29 34.12 33.97
CA VAL A 47 4.37 33.53 34.76
C VAL A 47 4.20 32.02 34.91
N ALA A 48 3.01 31.57 35.29
CA ALA A 48 2.70 30.16 35.49
C ALA A 48 2.73 29.35 34.15
N LEU A 49 2.17 29.93 33.10
CA LEU A 49 2.12 29.28 31.77
C LEU A 49 3.50 29.15 31.13
N CYS A 50 4.34 30.19 31.25
CA CYS A 50 5.69 30.17 30.68
C CYS A 50 6.74 29.51 31.59
N GLY A 51 6.37 29.13 32.83
CA GLY A 51 7.30 28.51 33.78
C GLY A 51 8.40 29.48 34.23
N LEU A 52 8.06 30.76 34.37
CA LEU A 52 9.01 31.81 34.77
C LEU A 52 9.14 31.88 36.31
N ASP A 53 10.32 32.32 36.76
CA ASP A 53 10.50 32.72 38.16
C ASP A 53 9.82 34.07 38.38
N PRO A 54 8.84 34.18 39.30
CA PRO A 54 8.14 35.44 39.57
C PRO A 54 9.06 36.62 39.93
N GLU A 55 10.26 36.33 40.49
CA GLU A 55 11.23 37.34 40.88
C GLU A 55 12.18 37.78 39.76
N GLN A 56 12.21 37.01 38.65
CA GLN A 56 13.16 37.21 37.54
C GLN A 56 12.46 37.27 36.17
N VAL A 57 11.26 37.84 36.11
CA VAL A 57 10.51 37.93 34.83
C VAL A 57 11.21 38.85 33.82
N ALA A 58 11.59 40.05 34.27
CA ALA A 58 12.16 41.07 33.39
C ALA A 58 13.51 40.63 32.78
N GLY A 59 13.66 40.78 31.46
CA GLY A 59 14.86 40.43 30.71
C GLY A 59 14.94 38.95 30.31
N THR A 60 14.02 38.06 30.79
CA THR A 60 13.97 36.66 30.38
C THR A 60 13.49 36.55 28.93
N PRO A 61 14.08 35.68 28.08
CA PRO A 61 13.60 35.46 26.72
C PRO A 61 12.14 34.98 26.69
N SER A 62 11.33 35.54 25.78
CA SER A 62 9.95 35.13 25.57
C SER A 62 9.82 34.25 24.32
N PRO A 63 8.80 33.38 24.22
CA PRO A 63 8.53 32.63 23.01
C PRO A 63 7.89 33.48 21.90
N PHE A 64 7.51 34.71 22.19
CA PHE A 64 6.71 35.56 21.31
C PHE A 64 7.62 36.48 20.49
N ALA A 65 7.58 36.32 19.15
CA ALA A 65 8.40 37.14 18.25
C ALA A 65 7.62 38.38 17.80
N PRO A 66 8.15 39.60 18.03
CA PRO A 66 7.58 40.82 17.43
C PRO A 66 7.60 40.75 15.91
N PRO A 67 6.55 41.27 15.20
CA PRO A 67 6.54 41.29 13.75
C PRO A 67 7.66 42.20 13.22
N GLN A 68 8.40 41.74 12.22
CA GLN A 68 9.53 42.45 11.60
C GLN A 68 9.08 43.66 10.77
N ASP A 69 7.81 43.73 10.33
CA ASP A 69 7.24 44.82 9.54
C ASP A 69 6.37 45.72 10.43
N ALA A 70 6.98 46.74 11.03
CA ALA A 70 6.33 47.69 11.94
C ALA A 70 5.41 48.75 11.25
N ALA A 71 5.12 48.64 9.95
CA ALA A 71 4.36 49.63 9.19
C ALA A 71 2.82 49.43 9.17
N GLY A 72 2.29 48.35 9.75
CA GLY A 72 0.85 48.04 9.76
C GLY A 72 0.22 48.23 11.12
N THR A 73 -1.08 48.44 11.17
CA THR A 73 -2.07 48.71 12.22
C THR A 73 -1.81 48.25 13.68
N GLY A 74 -0.61 48.06 14.13
CA GLY A 74 -0.23 47.82 15.52
C GLY A 74 -0.72 46.52 16.19
N ARG A 75 -1.52 45.69 15.54
CA ARG A 75 -2.02 44.40 16.06
C ARG A 75 -1.76 43.26 15.07
N SER A 76 -1.15 42.19 15.56
CA SER A 76 -1.00 40.97 14.77
C SER A 76 -2.33 40.19 14.67
N GLY A 77 -2.48 39.36 13.64
CA GLY A 77 -3.45 38.27 13.70
C GLY A 77 -3.12 37.25 14.78
N GLU A 78 -3.98 36.28 15.00
CA GLU A 78 -3.71 35.19 15.95
C GLU A 78 -2.56 34.32 15.42
N LEU A 79 -1.51 34.20 16.22
CA LEU A 79 -0.30 33.43 15.91
C LEU A 79 -0.16 32.26 16.87
N THR A 80 0.62 31.25 16.51
CA THR A 80 0.87 30.09 17.38
C THR A 80 2.37 29.85 17.51
N VAL A 81 2.82 29.51 18.73
CA VAL A 81 4.21 29.20 19.02
C VAL A 81 4.31 28.00 19.98
N ALA A 82 5.30 27.15 19.76
CA ALA A 82 5.67 26.12 20.73
C ALA A 82 6.68 26.69 21.74
N TRP A 83 6.50 26.37 23.01
CA TRP A 83 7.37 26.77 24.10
C TRP A 83 7.81 25.56 24.93
N GLU A 84 9.10 25.49 25.21
CA GLU A 84 9.69 24.46 26.06
C GLU A 84 10.34 25.16 27.25
N PRO A 85 9.65 25.24 28.39
CA PRO A 85 10.19 25.90 29.59
C PRO A 85 11.36 25.10 30.14
N VAL A 86 12.27 25.78 30.85
CA VAL A 86 13.44 25.14 31.50
C VAL A 86 13.01 24.04 32.47
N THR A 87 11.87 24.21 33.10
CA THR A 87 11.22 23.23 33.97
C THR A 87 9.77 23.05 33.55
N GLY A 88 9.39 21.84 33.08
CA GLY A 88 8.00 21.52 32.72
C GLY A 88 7.83 20.89 31.35
N GLN A 89 6.57 20.67 30.98
CA GLN A 89 6.21 20.07 29.71
C GLN A 89 6.16 21.12 28.59
N ARG A 90 6.50 20.71 27.36
CA ARG A 90 6.33 21.53 26.17
C ARG A 90 4.87 21.95 26.03
N ARG A 91 4.65 23.25 25.75
CA ARG A 91 3.33 23.85 25.55
C ARG A 91 3.22 24.55 24.22
N GLU A 92 2.01 24.72 23.75
CA GLU A 92 1.68 25.50 22.55
C GLU A 92 0.79 26.66 22.94
N PHE A 93 1.22 27.87 22.59
CA PHE A 93 0.47 29.09 22.86
C PHE A 93 -0.13 29.65 21.58
N SER A 94 -1.43 30.02 21.64
CA SER A 94 -2.03 30.93 20.68
C SER A 94 -1.90 32.34 21.27
N TYR A 95 -1.38 33.29 20.48
CA TYR A 95 -1.10 34.63 20.96
C TYR A 95 -1.40 35.72 19.93
N VAL A 96 -1.65 36.95 20.45
CA VAL A 96 -1.83 38.16 19.67
C VAL A 96 -0.90 39.23 20.25
N LEU A 97 -0.24 39.98 19.37
CA LEU A 97 0.63 41.10 19.71
C LEU A 97 -0.06 42.44 19.40
N SER A 98 0.08 43.39 20.30
CA SER A 98 -0.36 44.76 20.07
C SER A 98 0.75 45.72 20.47
N ARG A 99 1.15 46.64 19.58
CA ARG A 99 2.22 47.61 19.88
C ARG A 99 1.76 48.65 20.89
N VAL A 100 2.61 48.98 21.84
CA VAL A 100 2.34 50.08 22.77
C VAL A 100 2.56 51.42 22.06
N PRO A 101 1.56 52.31 22.02
CA PRO A 101 1.71 53.59 21.33
C PRO A 101 2.86 54.43 21.91
N GLY A 102 3.78 54.86 21.06
CA GLY A 102 4.92 55.71 21.44
C GLY A 102 6.10 54.98 22.09
N GLU A 103 6.04 53.66 22.23
CA GLU A 103 7.11 52.83 22.81
C GLU A 103 7.53 51.72 21.84
N ASP A 104 8.75 51.21 22.03
CA ASP A 104 9.23 50.03 21.32
C ASP A 104 8.99 48.76 22.13
N ARG A 105 7.73 48.57 22.51
CA ARG A 105 7.22 47.48 23.33
C ARG A 105 5.93 46.92 22.76
N TRP A 106 5.65 45.64 23.08
CA TRP A 106 4.48 44.92 22.65
C TRP A 106 3.73 44.32 23.81
N ILE A 107 2.42 44.48 23.82
CA ILE A 107 1.53 43.75 24.72
C ILE A 107 1.20 42.42 24.04
N VAL A 108 1.44 41.31 24.72
CA VAL A 108 1.11 39.96 24.30
C VAL A 108 -0.05 39.44 25.13
N SER A 109 -1.11 39.02 24.45
CA SER A 109 -2.18 38.22 25.06
C SER A 109 -2.09 36.81 24.51
N PHE A 110 -2.02 35.80 25.36
CA PHE A 110 -1.86 34.42 24.96
C PHE A 110 -2.56 33.43 25.86
N ARG A 111 -2.88 32.28 25.31
CA ARG A 111 -3.49 31.15 26.04
C ARG A 111 -2.82 29.85 25.67
N ASP A 112 -2.84 28.90 26.58
CA ASP A 112 -2.39 27.54 26.34
C ASP A 112 -3.42 26.81 25.49
N VAL A 113 -3.02 26.40 24.28
CA VAL A 113 -3.83 25.65 23.32
C VAL A 113 -3.32 24.23 23.13
N THR A 114 -2.38 23.77 23.96
CA THR A 114 -1.71 22.46 23.83
C THR A 114 -2.72 21.32 23.71
N LEU A 115 -3.65 21.22 24.67
CA LEU A 115 -4.66 20.16 24.66
C LEU A 115 -5.64 20.28 23.49
N SER A 116 -6.03 21.51 23.12
CA SER A 116 -6.94 21.74 22.00
C SER A 116 -6.29 21.33 20.69
N ARG A 117 -5.04 21.74 20.46
CA ARG A 117 -4.26 21.37 19.28
C ARG A 117 -3.96 19.88 19.19
N LEU A 118 -3.69 19.26 20.34
CA LEU A 118 -3.49 17.81 20.40
C LEU A 118 -4.76 17.06 19.96
N ARG A 119 -5.93 17.48 20.49
CA ARG A 119 -7.22 16.91 20.08
C ARG A 119 -7.50 17.11 18.60
N GLU A 120 -7.28 18.29 18.06
CA GLU A 120 -7.43 18.58 16.62
C GLU A 120 -6.53 17.67 15.77
N ARG A 121 -5.25 17.52 16.14
CA ARG A 121 -4.31 16.63 15.43
C ARG A 121 -4.75 15.17 15.49
N ARG A 122 -5.21 14.69 16.64
CA ARG A 122 -5.71 13.33 16.81
C ARG A 122 -6.96 13.06 15.96
N LEU A 123 -7.92 13.99 15.96
CA LEU A 123 -9.11 13.89 15.10
C LEU A 123 -8.76 13.90 13.61
N ALA A 124 -7.84 14.77 13.21
CA ALA A 124 -7.36 14.82 11.84
C ALA A 124 -6.63 13.51 11.43
N ALA A 125 -5.85 12.92 12.34
CA ALA A 125 -5.17 11.65 12.13
C ALA A 125 -6.17 10.49 11.93
N ILE A 126 -7.21 10.42 12.77
CA ILE A 126 -8.28 9.42 12.64
C ILE A 126 -9.02 9.59 11.31
N ALA A 127 -9.42 10.81 10.96
CA ALA A 127 -10.11 11.09 9.70
C ALA A 127 -9.25 10.72 8.47
N LYS A 128 -7.95 11.00 8.52
CA LYS A 128 -7.00 10.66 7.47
C LYS A 128 -6.78 9.16 7.36
N ALA A 129 -6.71 8.44 8.47
CA ALA A 129 -6.64 6.99 8.50
C ALA A 129 -7.89 6.38 7.84
N ALA A 130 -9.10 6.80 8.24
CA ALA A 130 -10.36 6.35 7.66
C ALA A 130 -10.43 6.60 6.13
N SER A 131 -10.04 7.80 5.67
CA SER A 131 -9.96 8.13 4.24
C SER A 131 -8.95 7.25 3.49
N SER A 132 -7.83 6.90 4.13
CA SER A 132 -6.81 6.03 3.54
C SER A 132 -7.31 4.60 3.36
N VAL A 133 -8.11 4.07 4.28
CA VAL A 133 -8.76 2.75 4.17
C VAL A 133 -9.67 2.71 2.94
N ALA A 134 -10.45 3.77 2.70
CA ALA A 134 -11.39 3.85 1.58
C ALA A 134 -10.70 4.01 0.20
N SER A 135 -9.53 4.63 0.14
CA SER A 135 -8.91 5.09 -1.11
C SER A 135 -7.74 4.25 -1.62
N LYS A 136 -7.05 3.50 -0.75
CA LYS A 136 -5.84 2.76 -1.12
C LYS A 136 -6.12 1.31 -1.48
N ARG A 137 -5.47 0.85 -2.56
CA ARG A 137 -5.55 -0.54 -3.04
C ARG A 137 -4.62 -1.52 -2.32
N SER A 138 -3.71 -1.01 -1.46
CA SER A 138 -2.71 -1.83 -0.76
C SER A 138 -2.85 -1.71 0.74
N LEU A 139 -3.06 -2.83 1.42
CA LEU A 139 -3.10 -2.92 2.88
C LEU A 139 -1.81 -2.36 3.51
N VAL A 140 -0.64 -2.76 3.00
CA VAL A 140 0.66 -2.30 3.48
C VAL A 140 0.75 -0.78 3.44
N GLY A 141 0.41 -0.17 2.29
CA GLY A 141 0.43 1.29 2.14
C GLY A 141 -0.55 2.02 3.07
N THR A 142 -1.69 1.41 3.39
CA THR A 142 -2.67 1.97 4.34
C THR A 142 -2.12 1.94 5.77
N LEU A 143 -1.60 0.79 6.22
CA LEU A 143 -1.08 0.62 7.58
C LEU A 143 0.22 1.41 7.82
N GLU A 144 1.05 1.63 6.79
CA GLU A 144 2.20 2.55 6.86
C GLU A 144 1.80 4.00 7.10
N VAL A 145 0.77 4.47 6.39
CA VAL A 145 0.24 5.82 6.59
C VAL A 145 -0.33 5.94 7.99
N LEU A 146 -1.10 4.95 8.44
CA LEU A 146 -1.66 4.92 9.79
C LEU A 146 -0.55 4.98 10.85
N ALA A 147 0.47 4.14 10.77
CA ALA A 147 1.61 4.17 11.70
C ALA A 147 2.29 5.55 11.76
N ARG A 148 2.44 6.21 10.60
CA ARG A 148 3.01 7.56 10.50
C ARG A 148 2.10 8.62 11.12
N GLU A 149 0.79 8.54 10.91
CA GLU A 149 -0.14 9.52 11.51
C GLU A 149 -0.23 9.36 13.03
N VAL A 150 -0.20 8.12 13.55
CA VAL A 150 -0.09 7.86 14.99
C VAL A 150 1.17 8.50 15.56
N ALA A 151 2.33 8.27 14.93
CA ALA A 151 3.60 8.81 15.41
C ALA A 151 3.67 10.34 15.37
N ARG A 152 2.97 10.99 14.42
CA ARG A 152 2.98 12.46 14.27
C ARG A 152 2.01 13.19 15.19
N SER A 153 0.96 12.53 15.63
CA SER A 153 -0.10 13.16 16.42
C SER A 153 0.24 13.29 17.89
N ASP A 154 1.24 12.54 18.37
CA ASP A 154 1.66 12.52 19.78
C ASP A 154 3.18 12.37 19.89
N ALA A 155 3.72 12.47 21.10
CA ALA A 155 5.14 12.27 21.40
C ALA A 155 5.52 10.76 21.40
N ILE A 156 5.21 10.08 20.30
CA ILE A 156 5.45 8.65 20.11
C ILE A 156 6.79 8.46 19.38
N ALA A 157 7.71 7.76 20.02
CA ALA A 157 9.04 7.50 19.49
C ALA A 157 9.03 6.46 18.37
N SER A 158 8.16 5.44 18.49
CA SER A 158 8.00 4.41 17.46
C SER A 158 6.60 3.80 17.47
N VAL A 159 6.14 3.38 16.31
CA VAL A 159 4.87 2.68 16.10
C VAL A 159 5.12 1.46 15.23
N GLN A 160 4.49 0.36 15.57
CA GLN A 160 4.46 -0.86 14.74
C GLN A 160 3.03 -1.37 14.62
N VAL A 161 2.60 -1.68 13.41
CA VAL A 161 1.35 -2.37 13.14
C VAL A 161 1.68 -3.74 12.60
N LEU A 162 1.27 -4.77 13.32
CA LEU A 162 1.49 -6.16 12.96
C LEU A 162 0.15 -6.81 12.65
N THR A 163 0.13 -7.66 11.64
CA THR A 163 -1.04 -8.48 11.28
C THR A 163 -0.75 -9.95 11.50
N VAL A 164 -1.77 -10.71 11.86
CA VAL A 164 -1.70 -12.16 11.94
C VAL A 164 -1.79 -12.72 10.53
N ASN A 165 -0.98 -13.73 10.21
CA ASN A 165 -1.05 -14.41 8.92
C ASN A 165 -2.34 -15.27 8.80
N SER A 166 -2.59 -15.81 7.60
CA SER A 166 -3.79 -16.62 7.31
C SER A 166 -3.89 -17.93 8.13
N THR A 167 -2.77 -18.43 8.64
CA THR A 167 -2.72 -19.64 9.50
C THR A 167 -2.89 -19.31 10.98
N GLY A 168 -2.83 -18.03 11.37
CA GLY A 168 -3.02 -17.59 12.75
C GLY A 168 -1.81 -17.78 13.68
N ASP A 169 -0.67 -18.25 13.16
CA ASP A 169 0.50 -18.65 13.94
C ASP A 169 1.68 -17.67 13.90
N ARG A 170 1.67 -16.69 12.99
CA ARG A 170 2.75 -15.70 12.83
C ARG A 170 2.23 -14.28 12.76
N LEU A 171 3.04 -13.34 13.28
CA LEU A 171 2.82 -11.91 13.17
C LEU A 171 3.81 -11.31 12.17
N HIS A 172 3.32 -10.47 11.28
CA HIS A 172 4.12 -9.72 10.32
C HIS A 172 4.02 -8.23 10.56
N VAL A 173 5.15 -7.53 10.60
CA VAL A 173 5.18 -6.07 10.67
C VAL A 173 4.80 -5.52 9.30
N VAL A 174 3.59 -4.97 9.20
CA VAL A 174 3.04 -4.43 7.95
C VAL A 174 3.21 -2.92 7.88
N GLY A 175 3.01 -2.20 9.00
CA GLY A 175 3.22 -0.78 9.12
C GLY A 175 4.23 -0.47 10.22
N ALA A 176 5.18 0.45 9.99
CA ALA A 176 6.13 0.86 11.02
C ALA A 176 6.58 2.31 10.84
N TRP A 177 6.88 2.97 11.97
CA TRP A 177 7.53 4.26 12.06
C TRP A 177 8.48 4.26 13.27
N GLY A 178 9.63 4.91 13.15
CA GLY A 178 10.64 5.01 14.23
C GLY A 178 11.66 3.88 14.18
N PHE A 179 11.33 2.67 14.59
CA PHE A 179 12.28 1.54 14.54
C PHE A 179 12.59 1.11 13.10
N ARG A 180 13.80 0.60 12.90
CA ARG A 180 14.19 -0.02 11.61
C ARG A 180 13.34 -1.27 11.36
N ARG A 181 12.91 -1.45 10.12
CA ARG A 181 12.23 -2.69 9.72
C ARG A 181 13.22 -3.85 9.72
N SER A 182 12.77 -4.99 10.19
CA SER A 182 13.50 -6.25 10.15
C SER A 182 12.56 -7.33 9.62
N THR A 183 12.99 -8.09 8.64
CA THR A 183 12.21 -9.20 8.07
C THR A 183 12.13 -10.39 9.03
N ASP A 184 13.10 -10.50 9.93
CA ASP A 184 13.22 -11.54 10.95
C ASP A 184 12.71 -11.09 12.33
N PHE A 185 11.93 -10.00 12.40
CA PHE A 185 11.43 -9.46 13.67
C PHE A 185 10.66 -10.50 14.48
N PHE A 186 9.77 -11.26 13.85
CA PHE A 186 8.96 -12.28 14.54
C PHE A 186 9.81 -13.44 15.05
N ASP A 187 10.79 -13.90 14.26
CA ASP A 187 11.67 -14.99 14.65
C ASP A 187 12.52 -14.57 15.85
N LYS A 188 13.08 -13.36 15.86
CA LYS A 188 13.78 -12.77 17.01
C LYS A 188 12.88 -12.59 18.24
N LEU A 189 11.62 -12.23 18.02
CA LEU A 189 10.64 -12.12 19.09
C LEU A 189 10.39 -13.49 19.75
N MET A 190 10.29 -14.55 18.94
CA MET A 190 10.15 -15.93 19.46
C MET A 190 11.42 -16.43 20.16
N GLU A 191 12.61 -16.03 19.69
CA GLU A 191 13.87 -16.26 20.40
C GLU A 191 13.86 -15.58 21.78
N CYS A 192 13.43 -14.32 21.87
CA CYS A 192 13.28 -13.63 23.15
C CYS A 192 12.32 -14.39 24.08
N ARG A 193 11.19 -14.88 23.55
CA ARG A 193 10.23 -15.71 24.33
C ARG A 193 10.88 -17.00 24.85
N ALA A 194 11.64 -17.68 24.00
CA ALA A 194 12.34 -18.92 24.37
C ALA A 194 13.40 -18.67 25.45
N LEU A 195 14.01 -17.47 25.47
CA LEU A 195 14.94 -17.02 26.51
C LEU A 195 14.23 -16.56 27.80
N GLY A 196 12.89 -16.55 27.84
CA GLY A 196 12.10 -16.18 29.01
C GLY A 196 11.57 -14.75 29.02
N ALA A 197 11.70 -13.98 27.94
CA ALA A 197 11.15 -12.64 27.84
C ALA A 197 9.62 -12.64 27.90
N ARG A 198 9.04 -11.74 28.69
CA ARG A 198 7.59 -11.52 28.72
C ARG A 198 7.16 -10.65 27.55
N LEU A 199 6.43 -11.22 26.62
CA LEU A 199 5.96 -10.55 25.40
C LEU A 199 4.56 -9.96 25.61
N MET A 200 4.50 -8.73 26.10
CA MET A 200 3.24 -8.03 26.40
C MET A 200 2.33 -7.85 25.18
N MET A 201 2.90 -7.76 23.99
CA MET A 201 2.11 -7.68 22.76
C MET A 201 1.32 -8.96 22.47
N LEU A 202 1.84 -10.13 22.82
CA LEU A 202 1.10 -11.39 22.71
C LEU A 202 0.03 -11.51 23.80
N GLU A 203 0.29 -10.98 24.98
CA GLU A 203 -0.70 -10.87 26.05
C GLU A 203 -1.91 -10.01 25.59
N ALA A 204 -1.66 -8.87 24.93
CA ALA A 204 -2.72 -8.03 24.36
C ALA A 204 -3.55 -8.78 23.31
N LEU A 205 -2.90 -9.59 22.46
CA LEU A 205 -3.57 -10.39 21.44
C LEU A 205 -4.44 -11.51 22.07
N GLU A 206 -3.90 -12.22 23.04
CA GLU A 206 -4.58 -13.33 23.72
C GLU A 206 -5.77 -12.86 24.58
N THR A 207 -5.57 -11.77 25.34
CA THR A 207 -6.61 -11.21 26.22
C THR A 207 -7.63 -10.35 25.49
N ARG A 208 -7.33 -9.92 24.27
CA ARG A 208 -8.13 -8.95 23.48
C ARG A 208 -8.29 -7.60 24.21
N GLN A 209 -7.36 -7.27 25.07
CA GLN A 209 -7.35 -6.04 25.87
C GLN A 209 -6.04 -5.28 25.64
N PRO A 210 -6.06 -3.95 25.72
CA PRO A 210 -4.84 -3.18 25.65
C PRO A 210 -3.93 -3.46 26.85
N VAL A 211 -2.62 -3.50 26.60
CA VAL A 211 -1.59 -3.64 27.64
C VAL A 211 -0.76 -2.37 27.67
N VAL A 212 -0.61 -1.77 28.85
CA VAL A 212 0.16 -0.54 29.07
C VAL A 212 1.26 -0.83 30.08
N ALA A 213 2.49 -0.43 29.78
CA ALA A 213 3.65 -0.64 30.66
C ALA A 213 4.57 0.59 30.67
N ALA A 214 4.80 1.12 31.88
CA ALA A 214 5.73 2.22 32.15
C ALA A 214 7.16 1.72 32.35
N ASN A 215 8.15 2.60 32.13
CA ASN A 215 9.57 2.38 32.46
C ASN A 215 10.14 1.08 31.90
N ARG A 216 9.74 0.72 30.66
CA ARG A 216 10.10 -0.58 30.07
C ARG A 216 11.44 -0.59 29.36
N TYR A 217 11.93 0.56 28.90
CA TYR A 217 13.17 0.62 28.09
C TYR A 217 14.37 0.03 28.85
N ASP A 218 14.65 0.55 30.05
CA ASP A 218 15.82 0.10 30.81
C ASP A 218 15.69 -1.37 31.23
N ALA A 219 14.47 -1.83 31.55
CA ALA A 219 14.21 -3.24 31.85
C ALA A 219 14.49 -4.16 30.63
N VAL A 220 14.05 -3.77 29.42
CA VAL A 220 14.30 -4.51 28.17
C VAL A 220 15.78 -4.48 27.80
N MET A 221 16.47 -3.33 27.98
CA MET A 221 17.90 -3.21 27.66
C MET A 221 18.81 -3.94 28.66
N ALA A 222 18.38 -4.13 29.92
CA ALA A 222 19.13 -4.85 30.94
C ALA A 222 18.89 -6.37 30.95
N ASP A 223 17.77 -6.82 30.39
CA ASP A 223 17.36 -8.24 30.44
C ASP A 223 17.99 -9.03 29.28
N PRO A 224 18.85 -10.03 29.55
CA PRO A 224 19.47 -10.87 28.52
C PRO A 224 18.48 -11.62 27.64
N ALA A 225 17.26 -11.88 28.12
CA ALA A 225 16.21 -12.53 27.33
C ALA A 225 15.78 -11.69 26.10
N TRP A 226 16.02 -10.38 26.11
CA TRP A 226 15.75 -9.48 24.97
C TRP A 226 16.94 -9.28 24.03
N ALA A 227 18.08 -9.93 24.26
CA ALA A 227 19.31 -9.76 23.46
C ALA A 227 19.06 -9.79 21.93
N PRO A 228 18.22 -10.68 21.36
CA PRO A 228 17.96 -10.72 19.91
C PRO A 228 17.34 -9.43 19.33
N LEU A 229 16.58 -8.68 20.15
CA LEU A 229 15.87 -7.47 19.73
C LEU A 229 16.44 -6.17 20.27
N GLN A 230 17.35 -6.19 21.27
CA GLN A 230 17.89 -4.98 21.90
C GLN A 230 18.49 -4.00 20.89
N GLN A 231 19.25 -4.48 19.91
CA GLN A 231 19.87 -3.62 18.89
C GLN A 231 18.81 -2.90 18.04
N LEU A 232 17.71 -3.56 17.71
CA LEU A 232 16.60 -2.98 16.93
C LEU A 232 15.82 -1.95 17.75
N MET A 233 15.63 -2.20 19.04
CA MET A 233 14.79 -1.39 19.94
C MET A 233 15.56 -0.27 20.67
N ARG A 234 16.89 -0.18 20.48
CA ARG A 234 17.74 0.79 21.16
C ARG A 234 17.44 2.24 20.75
N HIS A 235 17.13 2.46 19.49
CA HIS A 235 16.85 3.79 18.92
C HIS A 235 15.61 3.78 18.03
N PRO A 236 14.72 4.79 18.16
CA PRO A 236 14.74 5.90 19.14
C PRO A 236 14.55 5.42 20.58
N ARG A 237 15.00 6.23 21.58
CA ARG A 237 14.77 5.93 23.00
C ARG A 237 13.29 6.13 23.33
N TRP A 238 12.75 5.21 24.12
CA TRP A 238 11.35 5.18 24.54
C TRP A 238 11.27 4.83 26.02
N ASP A 239 10.12 5.02 26.64
CA ASP A 239 9.94 4.76 28.07
C ASP A 239 8.68 3.95 28.35
N TRP A 240 7.55 4.38 27.79
CA TRP A 240 6.30 3.61 27.88
C TRP A 240 6.07 2.76 26.65
N PHE A 241 5.50 1.61 26.87
CA PHE A 241 5.03 0.68 25.84
C PHE A 241 3.53 0.46 25.95
N VAL A 242 2.84 0.59 24.85
CA VAL A 242 1.40 0.30 24.75
C VAL A 242 1.20 -0.66 23.59
N SER A 243 0.45 -1.72 23.85
CA SER A 243 0.03 -2.67 22.81
C SER A 243 -1.49 -2.76 22.79
N VAL A 244 -2.09 -2.48 21.63
CA VAL A 244 -3.53 -2.47 21.42
C VAL A 244 -3.89 -3.54 20.38
N PRO A 245 -4.80 -4.49 20.68
CA PRO A 245 -5.22 -5.49 19.72
C PRO A 245 -6.06 -4.86 18.59
N LEU A 246 -5.85 -5.32 17.36
CA LEU A 246 -6.71 -5.00 16.23
C LEU A 246 -7.82 -6.03 16.19
N LEU A 247 -9.05 -5.61 16.46
CA LEU A 247 -10.20 -6.51 16.53
C LEU A 247 -11.12 -6.29 15.33
N ALA A 248 -11.23 -7.29 14.45
CA ALA A 248 -12.21 -7.34 13.39
C ALA A 248 -13.32 -8.34 13.75
N ARG A 249 -14.55 -7.87 13.85
CA ARG A 249 -15.71 -8.71 14.26
C ARG A 249 -15.50 -9.46 15.58
N GLY A 250 -14.73 -8.87 16.51
CA GLY A 250 -14.39 -9.46 17.80
C GLY A 250 -13.21 -10.42 17.78
N GLU A 251 -12.64 -10.76 16.61
CA GLU A 251 -11.47 -11.62 16.50
C GLU A 251 -10.18 -10.79 16.30
N PRO A 252 -9.07 -11.20 16.92
CA PRO A 252 -7.81 -10.48 16.83
C PRO A 252 -7.14 -10.74 15.46
N VAL A 253 -7.05 -9.69 14.63
CA VAL A 253 -6.41 -9.73 13.31
C VAL A 253 -5.02 -9.13 13.29
N GLY A 254 -4.57 -8.57 14.42
CA GLY A 254 -3.26 -7.94 14.54
C GLY A 254 -3.09 -7.16 15.83
N ILE A 255 -2.03 -6.35 15.88
CA ILE A 255 -1.63 -5.55 17.04
C ILE A 255 -1.09 -4.21 16.56
N LEU A 256 -1.42 -3.14 17.27
CA LEU A 256 -0.77 -1.84 17.18
C LEU A 256 0.09 -1.64 18.43
N ASN A 257 1.40 -1.54 18.24
CA ASN A 257 2.36 -1.22 19.29
C ASN A 257 2.78 0.24 19.18
N ALA A 258 2.74 0.97 20.29
CA ALA A 258 3.22 2.34 20.40
C ALA A 258 4.27 2.44 21.53
N PHE A 259 5.36 3.12 21.22
CA PHE A 259 6.50 3.35 22.12
C PHE A 259 6.62 4.85 22.34
N PHE A 260 6.34 5.32 23.53
CA PHE A 260 6.34 6.75 23.83
C PHE A 260 7.72 7.25 24.23
N ALA A 261 8.04 8.48 23.84
CA ALA A 261 9.30 9.13 24.17
C ALA A 261 9.46 9.33 25.69
N PRO A 262 10.69 9.39 26.21
CA PRO A 262 10.95 9.65 27.63
C PRO A 262 10.27 10.94 28.10
N GLY A 263 9.77 10.90 29.35
CA GLY A 263 9.07 12.03 29.97
C GLY A 263 7.60 12.19 29.60
N GLN A 264 7.09 11.33 28.71
CA GLN A 264 5.65 11.25 28.43
C GLN A 264 4.97 10.28 29.40
N VAL A 265 3.71 10.54 29.69
CA VAL A 265 2.86 9.68 30.51
C VAL A 265 1.67 9.24 29.66
N VAL A 266 1.42 7.94 29.65
CA VAL A 266 0.26 7.38 28.96
C VAL A 266 -0.92 7.36 29.91
N GLY A 267 -1.90 8.21 29.64
CA GLY A 267 -3.18 8.25 30.34
C GLY A 267 -4.33 7.73 29.46
N ASP A 268 -5.55 7.92 29.97
CA ASP A 268 -6.77 7.45 29.28
C ASP A 268 -6.92 8.09 27.89
N THR A 269 -6.55 9.35 27.74
CA THR A 269 -6.65 10.10 26.46
C THR A 269 -5.73 9.55 25.38
N GLU A 270 -4.51 9.14 25.74
CA GLU A 270 -3.55 8.51 24.84
C GLU A 270 -4.05 7.12 24.43
N LEU A 271 -4.58 6.37 25.38
CA LEU A 271 -5.13 5.05 25.15
C LEU A 271 -6.37 5.11 24.25
N GLU A 272 -7.31 6.03 24.50
CA GLU A 272 -8.48 6.24 23.64
C GLU A 272 -8.10 6.54 22.19
N PHE A 273 -7.08 7.37 21.98
CA PHE A 273 -6.57 7.66 20.64
C PHE A 273 -5.98 6.42 19.97
N LEU A 274 -5.16 5.64 20.67
CA LEU A 274 -4.58 4.41 20.14
C LEU A 274 -5.65 3.35 19.84
N LEU A 275 -6.69 3.25 20.67
CA LEU A 275 -7.84 2.38 20.43
C LEU A 275 -8.59 2.78 19.15
N ALA A 276 -8.87 4.08 18.95
CA ALA A 276 -9.49 4.56 17.73
C ALA A 276 -8.64 4.28 16.48
N MET A 277 -7.32 4.43 16.57
CA MET A 277 -6.41 4.13 15.47
C MET A 277 -6.30 2.62 15.21
N ALA A 278 -6.34 1.79 16.24
CA ALA A 278 -6.37 0.33 16.13
C ALA A 278 -7.65 -0.15 15.44
N GLU A 279 -8.80 0.48 15.73
CA GLU A 279 -10.06 0.21 15.04
C GLU A 279 -9.96 0.52 13.53
N GLN A 280 -9.36 1.65 13.15
CA GLN A 280 -9.11 1.97 11.74
C GLN A 280 -8.17 0.96 11.07
N ALA A 281 -7.14 0.51 11.76
CA ALA A 281 -6.24 -0.53 11.28
C ALA A 281 -6.96 -1.88 11.10
N ALA A 282 -7.79 -2.28 12.06
CA ALA A 282 -8.58 -3.50 12.00
C ALA A 282 -9.56 -3.48 10.82
N MET A 283 -10.25 -2.35 10.59
CA MET A 283 -11.11 -2.17 9.43
C MET A 283 -10.35 -2.29 8.10
N ALA A 284 -9.12 -1.76 8.03
CA ALA A 284 -8.29 -1.90 6.84
C ALA A 284 -7.92 -3.37 6.56
N VAL A 285 -7.60 -4.13 7.59
CA VAL A 285 -7.28 -5.56 7.49
C VAL A 285 -8.51 -6.37 7.08
N ASP A 286 -9.67 -6.15 7.72
CA ASP A 286 -10.93 -6.85 7.39
C ASP A 286 -11.38 -6.55 5.95
N HIS A 287 -11.30 -5.30 5.53
CA HIS A 287 -11.64 -4.89 4.16
C HIS A 287 -10.71 -5.54 3.12
N ALA A 288 -9.41 -5.60 3.40
CA ALA A 288 -8.46 -6.26 2.50
C ALA A 288 -8.75 -7.78 2.39
N ALA A 289 -9.05 -8.44 3.50
CA ALA A 289 -9.42 -9.85 3.53
C ALA A 289 -10.73 -10.12 2.75
N LEU A 290 -11.73 -9.24 2.87
CA LEU A 290 -12.98 -9.33 2.10
C LEU A 290 -12.73 -9.22 0.59
N LEU A 291 -11.91 -8.26 0.16
CA LEU A 291 -11.58 -8.08 -1.26
C LEU A 291 -10.81 -9.29 -1.83
N GLU A 292 -9.94 -9.90 -1.06
CA GLU A 292 -9.26 -11.15 -1.46
C GLU A 292 -10.26 -12.30 -1.59
N TRP A 293 -11.15 -12.46 -0.62
CA TRP A 293 -12.19 -13.47 -0.66
C TRP A 293 -13.13 -13.30 -1.86
N GLU A 294 -13.61 -12.08 -2.13
CA GLU A 294 -14.45 -11.78 -3.31
C GLU A 294 -13.75 -12.15 -4.63
N ARG A 295 -12.46 -11.82 -4.74
CA ARG A 295 -11.65 -12.20 -5.91
C ARG A 295 -11.54 -13.71 -6.08
N ASP A 296 -11.35 -14.43 -4.98
CA ASP A 296 -11.26 -15.89 -5.01
C ASP A 296 -12.59 -16.55 -5.36
N VAL A 297 -13.71 -16.02 -4.86
CA VAL A 297 -15.06 -16.47 -5.25
C VAL A 297 -15.28 -16.21 -6.73
N ALA A 298 -15.04 -15.01 -7.23
CA ALA A 298 -15.19 -14.69 -8.65
C ALA A 298 -14.34 -15.59 -9.57
N ARG A 299 -13.09 -15.86 -9.16
CA ARG A 299 -12.21 -16.80 -9.88
C ARG A 299 -12.77 -18.23 -9.92
N ARG A 300 -13.36 -18.71 -8.82
CA ARG A 300 -13.98 -20.03 -8.75
C ARG A 300 -15.21 -20.12 -9.63
N GLU A 301 -16.08 -19.10 -9.60
CA GLU A 301 -17.28 -19.02 -10.43
C GLU A 301 -16.92 -18.99 -11.92
N GLU A 302 -15.93 -18.17 -12.31
CA GLU A 302 -15.42 -18.13 -13.68
C GLU A 302 -14.89 -19.48 -14.14
N ARG A 303 -14.09 -20.17 -13.30
CA ARG A 303 -13.62 -21.54 -13.60
C ARG A 303 -14.77 -22.53 -13.77
N GLN A 304 -15.79 -22.45 -12.91
CA GLN A 304 -16.95 -23.35 -13.02
C GLN A 304 -17.80 -23.06 -14.26
N LYS A 305 -17.92 -21.78 -14.65
CA LYS A 305 -18.58 -21.39 -15.90
C LYS A 305 -17.83 -21.93 -17.11
N LEU A 306 -16.54 -21.66 -17.17
CA LEU A 306 -15.69 -22.19 -18.23
C LEU A 306 -15.78 -23.72 -18.33
N ALA A 307 -15.70 -24.45 -17.23
CA ALA A 307 -15.82 -25.91 -17.22
C ALA A 307 -17.16 -26.40 -17.78
N ARG A 308 -18.27 -25.69 -17.54
CA ARG A 308 -19.59 -26.02 -18.09
C ARG A 308 -19.68 -25.70 -19.58
N ASP A 309 -19.27 -24.52 -19.99
CA ASP A 309 -19.28 -24.10 -21.41
C ASP A 309 -18.44 -25.07 -22.27
N LEU A 310 -17.35 -25.59 -21.70
CA LEU A 310 -16.45 -26.55 -22.29
C LEU A 310 -17.10 -27.94 -22.42
N HIS A 311 -17.71 -28.41 -21.32
CA HIS A 311 -18.42 -29.70 -21.34
C HIS A 311 -19.49 -29.70 -22.45
N ASP A 312 -20.24 -28.60 -22.55
CA ASP A 312 -21.33 -28.48 -23.52
C ASP A 312 -20.79 -28.46 -24.98
N SER A 313 -19.68 -27.74 -25.23
CA SER A 313 -19.02 -27.70 -26.53
C SER A 313 -18.46 -29.07 -26.94
N VAL A 314 -17.71 -29.73 -26.04
CA VAL A 314 -17.13 -31.05 -26.29
C VAL A 314 -18.22 -32.12 -26.53
N VAL A 315 -19.28 -32.09 -25.71
CA VAL A 315 -20.40 -33.03 -25.87
C VAL A 315 -21.09 -32.82 -27.21
N GLN A 316 -21.30 -31.59 -27.67
CA GLN A 316 -21.90 -31.28 -28.97
C GLN A 316 -21.01 -31.78 -30.12
N GLN A 317 -19.68 -31.56 -30.07
CA GLN A 317 -18.75 -32.03 -31.10
C GLN A 317 -18.68 -33.55 -31.17
N VAL A 318 -18.59 -34.25 -30.02
CA VAL A 318 -18.60 -35.72 -29.95
C VAL A 318 -19.93 -36.28 -30.46
N PHE A 319 -21.07 -35.63 -30.12
CA PHE A 319 -22.38 -36.03 -30.62
C PHE A 319 -22.48 -35.88 -32.15
N SER A 320 -21.94 -34.80 -32.73
CA SER A 320 -21.87 -34.62 -34.20
C SER A 320 -21.04 -35.73 -34.87
N MET A 321 -19.87 -36.05 -34.32
CA MET A 321 -19.04 -37.14 -34.82
C MET A 321 -19.77 -38.50 -34.77
N MET A 322 -20.47 -38.78 -33.67
CA MET A 322 -21.25 -40.00 -33.53
C MET A 322 -22.39 -40.05 -34.55
N MET A 323 -23.07 -38.94 -34.85
CA MET A 323 -24.14 -38.90 -35.88
C MET A 323 -23.60 -39.10 -37.28
N GLN A 324 -22.43 -38.59 -37.64
CA GLN A 324 -21.76 -38.82 -38.91
C GLN A 324 -21.41 -40.29 -39.08
N ALA A 325 -20.80 -40.95 -38.08
CA ALA A 325 -20.50 -42.36 -38.08
C ALA A 325 -21.78 -43.21 -38.24
N ARG A 326 -22.85 -42.86 -37.54
CA ARG A 326 -24.11 -43.59 -37.58
C ARG A 326 -24.87 -43.41 -38.89
N SER A 327 -24.65 -42.33 -39.64
CA SER A 327 -25.22 -42.14 -40.98
C SER A 327 -24.67 -43.17 -41.96
N LEU A 328 -23.39 -43.53 -41.88
CA LEU A 328 -22.80 -44.60 -42.68
C LEU A 328 -23.40 -45.98 -42.37
N GLU A 329 -23.60 -46.29 -41.08
CA GLU A 329 -24.25 -47.55 -40.67
C GLU A 329 -25.65 -47.69 -41.26
N VAL A 330 -26.45 -46.61 -41.25
CA VAL A 330 -27.81 -46.61 -41.81
C VAL A 330 -27.82 -46.81 -43.34
N LEU A 331 -26.87 -46.20 -44.06
CA LEU A 331 -26.73 -46.36 -45.49
C LEU A 331 -26.40 -47.83 -45.84
N VAL A 332 -25.48 -48.43 -45.14
CA VAL A 332 -25.12 -49.89 -45.33
C VAL A 332 -26.31 -50.78 -44.99
N ALA A 333 -27.03 -50.51 -43.88
CA ALA A 333 -28.20 -51.30 -43.46
C ALA A 333 -29.37 -51.21 -44.44
N ARG A 334 -29.48 -50.13 -45.22
CA ARG A 334 -30.51 -49.97 -46.29
C ARG A 334 -30.11 -50.54 -47.60
N GLY A 335 -28.98 -51.22 -47.73
CA GLY A 335 -28.51 -51.80 -48.97
C GLY A 335 -28.00 -50.76 -49.99
N LEU A 336 -27.65 -49.57 -49.53
CA LEU A 336 -27.03 -48.52 -50.32
C LEU A 336 -25.60 -48.28 -49.78
N PRO A 337 -24.65 -49.17 -50.04
CA PRO A 337 -23.29 -49.07 -49.55
C PRO A 337 -22.64 -47.79 -50.11
N PRO A 338 -22.04 -46.93 -49.23
CA PRO A 338 -21.34 -45.74 -49.68
C PRO A 338 -20.13 -46.10 -50.52
N SER A 339 -19.75 -45.23 -51.46
CA SER A 339 -18.53 -45.46 -52.26
C SER A 339 -17.27 -45.40 -51.35
N PRO A 340 -16.15 -46.04 -51.80
CA PRO A 340 -14.89 -45.93 -51.04
C PRO A 340 -14.44 -44.47 -50.78
N GLU A 341 -14.73 -43.58 -51.73
CA GLU A 341 -14.42 -42.15 -51.62
C GLU A 341 -15.27 -41.43 -50.52
N GLU A 342 -16.58 -41.73 -50.44
CA GLU A 342 -17.46 -41.22 -49.41
C GLU A 342 -17.07 -41.73 -48.01
N VAL A 343 -16.66 -43.00 -47.90
CA VAL A 343 -16.14 -43.55 -46.63
C VAL A 343 -14.84 -42.88 -46.24
N ALA A 344 -13.92 -42.67 -47.18
CA ALA A 344 -12.65 -41.99 -46.93
C ALA A 344 -12.89 -40.54 -46.47
N GLN A 345 -13.81 -39.82 -47.12
CA GLN A 345 -14.15 -38.44 -46.75
C GLN A 345 -14.72 -38.35 -45.32
N VAL A 346 -15.68 -39.21 -44.97
CA VAL A 346 -16.27 -39.21 -43.62
C VAL A 346 -15.23 -39.64 -42.57
N ALA A 347 -14.33 -40.54 -42.89
CA ALA A 347 -13.24 -40.92 -41.98
C ALA A 347 -12.26 -39.75 -41.73
N ASP A 348 -11.96 -38.97 -42.77
CA ASP A 348 -11.10 -37.80 -42.67
C ASP A 348 -11.77 -36.68 -41.89
N ASP A 349 -13.07 -36.42 -42.13
CA ASP A 349 -13.87 -35.44 -41.37
C ASP A 349 -13.98 -35.81 -39.87
N LEU A 350 -14.18 -37.10 -39.54
CA LEU A 350 -14.20 -37.61 -38.17
C LEU A 350 -12.83 -37.47 -37.49
N SER A 351 -11.76 -37.75 -38.22
CA SER A 351 -10.39 -37.63 -37.70
C SER A 351 -10.03 -36.19 -37.41
N SER A 352 -10.40 -35.26 -38.31
CA SER A 352 -10.20 -33.83 -38.15
C SER A 352 -11.00 -33.31 -36.94
N ALA A 353 -12.28 -33.64 -36.83
CA ALA A 353 -13.12 -33.23 -35.70
C ALA A 353 -12.60 -33.77 -34.36
N ALA A 354 -12.11 -35.01 -34.31
CA ALA A 354 -11.49 -35.59 -33.12
C ALA A 354 -10.20 -34.85 -32.70
N GLN A 355 -9.38 -34.46 -33.70
CA GLN A 355 -8.16 -33.69 -33.47
C GLN A 355 -8.49 -32.28 -32.90
N ASP A 356 -9.54 -31.64 -33.42
CA ASP A 356 -10.01 -30.33 -32.93
C ASP A 356 -10.49 -30.43 -31.48
N VAL A 357 -11.30 -31.43 -31.12
CA VAL A 357 -11.73 -31.69 -29.73
C VAL A 357 -10.53 -31.90 -28.81
N LEU A 358 -9.54 -32.68 -29.23
CA LEU A 358 -8.34 -32.93 -28.45
C LEU A 358 -7.48 -31.69 -28.30
N ALA A 359 -7.41 -30.83 -29.31
CA ALA A 359 -6.70 -29.54 -29.24
C ALA A 359 -7.38 -28.58 -28.28
N ASP A 360 -8.72 -28.48 -28.36
CA ASP A 360 -9.53 -27.67 -27.46
C ASP A 360 -9.39 -28.13 -26.00
N LEU A 361 -9.53 -29.43 -25.71
CA LEU A 361 -9.33 -29.99 -24.38
C LEU A 361 -7.93 -29.74 -23.82
N ARG A 362 -6.89 -29.81 -24.64
CA ARG A 362 -5.50 -29.55 -24.22
C ARG A 362 -5.27 -28.07 -23.94
N GLY A 363 -5.82 -27.17 -24.76
CA GLY A 363 -5.79 -25.73 -24.51
C GLY A 363 -6.39 -25.39 -23.15
N MET A 364 -7.51 -26.00 -22.85
CA MET A 364 -8.25 -25.82 -21.59
C MET A 364 -7.53 -26.32 -20.34
N VAL A 365 -6.85 -27.49 -20.44
CA VAL A 365 -6.04 -28.00 -19.32
C VAL A 365 -4.91 -27.02 -18.99
N VAL A 366 -4.38 -26.29 -19.96
CA VAL A 366 -3.38 -25.24 -19.77
C VAL A 366 -4.02 -24.01 -19.12
N GLU A 367 -5.24 -23.61 -19.51
CA GLU A 367 -5.97 -22.49 -18.90
C GLU A 367 -6.44 -22.78 -17.46
N LEU A 368 -6.82 -24.01 -17.16
CA LEU A 368 -7.29 -24.43 -15.83
C LEU A 368 -6.15 -24.80 -14.87
N ARG A 369 -4.89 -24.89 -15.35
CA ARG A 369 -3.75 -25.20 -14.48
C ARG A 369 -3.54 -24.07 -13.49
N PRO A 370 -3.52 -24.38 -12.17
CA PRO A 370 -3.39 -23.34 -11.13
C PRO A 370 -2.02 -22.64 -11.20
N ALA A 371 -1.93 -21.47 -10.56
CA ALA A 371 -0.74 -20.66 -10.36
C ALA A 371 0.51 -21.41 -9.81
N ALA A 372 0.40 -22.69 -9.50
CA ALA A 372 1.54 -23.55 -9.13
C ALA A 372 2.66 -23.58 -10.19
N ALA A 373 2.34 -23.32 -11.47
CA ALA A 373 3.37 -23.22 -12.51
C ALA A 373 4.23 -21.96 -12.38
N THR A 374 3.73 -20.93 -11.68
CA THR A 374 4.40 -19.63 -11.49
C THR A 374 5.03 -19.47 -10.10
N ALA A 375 4.89 -20.46 -9.21
CA ALA A 375 5.45 -20.43 -7.85
C ALA A 375 6.99 -20.26 -7.81
N GLY A 376 7.68 -20.57 -8.91
CA GLY A 376 9.11 -20.37 -9.08
C GLY A 376 9.52 -19.08 -9.81
N GLY A 377 8.57 -18.17 -10.13
CA GLY A 377 8.82 -16.96 -10.90
C GLY A 377 8.51 -17.07 -12.39
N LEU A 378 8.49 -15.92 -13.10
CA LEU A 378 8.11 -15.83 -14.52
C LEU A 378 9.05 -16.61 -15.44
N VAL A 379 10.35 -16.41 -15.28
CA VAL A 379 11.37 -16.98 -16.19
C VAL A 379 11.37 -18.51 -16.17
N PRO A 380 11.39 -19.19 -15.01
CA PRO A 380 11.27 -20.65 -14.94
C PRO A 380 9.96 -21.18 -15.52
N ALA A 381 8.84 -20.47 -15.28
CA ALA A 381 7.54 -20.87 -15.81
C ALA A 381 7.49 -20.81 -17.33
N VAL A 382 7.98 -19.72 -17.94
CA VAL A 382 8.03 -19.56 -19.41
C VAL A 382 9.04 -20.52 -20.02
N ARG A 383 10.17 -20.80 -19.39
CA ARG A 383 11.15 -21.80 -19.83
C ARG A 383 10.52 -23.20 -19.93
N SER A 384 9.82 -23.62 -18.88
CA SER A 384 9.11 -24.89 -18.87
C SER A 384 8.04 -24.99 -19.98
N LEU A 385 7.34 -23.87 -20.26
CA LEU A 385 6.35 -23.78 -21.34
C LEU A 385 7.01 -23.93 -22.71
N VAL A 386 8.13 -23.25 -22.96
CA VAL A 386 8.93 -23.29 -24.18
C VAL A 386 9.44 -24.73 -24.45
N ASP A 387 10.09 -25.31 -23.42
CA ASP A 387 10.65 -26.68 -23.53
C ASP A 387 9.55 -27.72 -23.81
N THR A 388 8.41 -27.60 -23.13
CA THR A 388 7.26 -28.52 -23.35
C THR A 388 6.66 -28.32 -24.73
N THR A 389 6.58 -27.08 -25.23
CA THR A 389 6.04 -26.80 -26.57
C THR A 389 6.98 -27.32 -27.64
N ALA A 390 8.28 -27.09 -27.55
CA ALA A 390 9.27 -27.61 -28.49
C ALA A 390 9.29 -29.15 -28.54
N ALA A 391 9.28 -29.81 -27.38
CA ALA A 391 9.25 -31.26 -27.29
C ALA A 391 7.99 -31.88 -27.91
N ARG A 392 6.84 -31.22 -27.81
CA ARG A 392 5.55 -31.70 -28.32
C ARG A 392 5.39 -31.49 -29.82
N THR A 393 5.83 -30.33 -30.33
CA THR A 393 5.56 -29.93 -31.72
C THR A 393 6.71 -30.23 -32.66
N GLY A 394 7.91 -30.50 -32.14
CA GLY A 394 9.13 -30.61 -32.92
C GLY A 394 9.63 -29.30 -33.52
N VAL A 395 8.94 -28.16 -33.25
CA VAL A 395 9.35 -26.82 -33.68
C VAL A 395 10.33 -26.25 -32.68
N PRO A 396 11.52 -25.81 -33.09
CA PRO A 396 12.47 -25.13 -32.19
C PRO A 396 11.88 -23.85 -31.64
N VAL A 397 11.88 -23.72 -30.31
CA VAL A 397 11.45 -22.49 -29.59
C VAL A 397 12.62 -21.97 -28.80
N ALA A 398 13.12 -20.78 -29.13
CA ALA A 398 14.19 -20.12 -28.41
C ALA A 398 13.63 -19.15 -27.34
N LEU A 399 14.21 -19.16 -26.13
CA LEU A 399 13.87 -18.20 -25.06
C LEU A 399 15.04 -17.28 -24.78
N GLU A 400 14.84 -16.00 -24.99
CA GLU A 400 15.76 -14.92 -24.63
C GLU A 400 15.25 -14.13 -23.42
N VAL A 401 16.10 -13.91 -22.42
CA VAL A 401 15.73 -13.17 -21.21
C VAL A 401 16.73 -12.04 -20.98
N GLU A 402 16.23 -10.80 -21.01
CA GLU A 402 16.99 -9.60 -20.74
C GLU A 402 16.53 -8.97 -19.41
N ASP A 403 17.06 -9.51 -18.29
CA ASP A 403 16.79 -9.03 -16.95
C ASP A 403 18.11 -8.71 -16.23
N ARG A 404 18.44 -7.42 -16.09
CA ARG A 404 19.74 -6.96 -15.54
C ARG A 404 19.79 -6.94 -14.01
N GLY A 405 18.71 -7.21 -13.32
CA GLY A 405 18.62 -7.04 -11.87
C GLY A 405 17.74 -8.04 -11.15
N ASP A 406 17.48 -9.19 -11.76
CA ASP A 406 16.54 -10.20 -11.23
C ASP A 406 15.14 -9.62 -10.90
N GLU A 407 14.74 -8.60 -11.67
CA GLU A 407 13.54 -7.81 -11.43
C GLU A 407 12.26 -8.57 -11.78
N LEU A 408 12.36 -9.49 -12.75
CA LEU A 408 11.26 -10.38 -13.12
C LEU A 408 10.89 -11.37 -12.00
N ALA A 409 11.82 -11.65 -11.07
CA ALA A 409 11.55 -12.47 -9.90
C ALA A 409 10.72 -11.75 -8.81
N ALA A 410 10.75 -10.43 -8.80
CA ALA A 410 10.04 -9.59 -7.81
C ALA A 410 8.63 -9.17 -8.25
N LEU A 411 8.12 -9.69 -9.37
CA LEU A 411 6.80 -9.36 -9.88
C LEU A 411 5.68 -9.89 -8.96
N ASP A 412 4.59 -9.11 -8.87
CA ASP A 412 3.36 -9.56 -8.24
C ASP A 412 2.84 -10.85 -8.90
N ALA A 413 2.39 -11.81 -8.10
CA ALA A 413 1.95 -13.12 -8.58
C ALA A 413 0.81 -13.04 -9.61
N ALA A 414 -0.09 -12.06 -9.49
CA ALA A 414 -1.19 -11.86 -10.43
C ALA A 414 -0.70 -11.27 -11.76
N LEU A 415 0.28 -10.36 -11.72
CA LEU A 415 0.93 -9.83 -12.92
C LEU A 415 1.70 -10.93 -13.65
N LEU A 416 2.44 -11.76 -12.91
CA LEU A 416 3.20 -12.88 -13.41
C LEU A 416 2.29 -13.90 -14.11
N GLU A 417 1.13 -14.22 -13.53
CA GLU A 417 0.13 -15.11 -14.13
C GLU A 417 -0.43 -14.54 -15.44
N ASP A 418 -0.80 -13.25 -15.48
CA ASP A 418 -1.33 -12.62 -16.68
C ASP A 418 -0.30 -12.55 -17.81
N VAL A 419 0.98 -12.29 -17.52
CA VAL A 419 2.07 -12.33 -18.51
C VAL A 419 2.28 -13.74 -19.05
N TYR A 420 2.37 -14.74 -18.15
CA TYR A 420 2.51 -16.14 -18.53
C TYR A 420 1.38 -16.59 -19.47
N ARG A 421 0.12 -16.24 -19.16
CA ARG A 421 -1.05 -16.59 -19.97
C ARG A 421 -1.03 -15.95 -21.35
N VAL A 422 -0.57 -14.70 -21.46
CA VAL A 422 -0.42 -14.03 -22.78
C VAL A 422 0.65 -14.73 -23.61
N VAL A 423 1.78 -15.11 -23.02
CA VAL A 423 2.85 -15.86 -23.73
C VAL A 423 2.36 -17.25 -24.14
N ALA A 424 1.63 -17.95 -23.27
CA ALA A 424 1.09 -19.28 -23.55
C ALA A 424 0.08 -19.26 -24.71
N GLU A 425 -0.83 -18.28 -24.72
CA GLU A 425 -1.82 -18.09 -25.79
C GLU A 425 -1.15 -17.71 -27.11
N ALA A 426 -0.14 -16.80 -27.07
CA ALA A 426 0.60 -16.45 -28.27
C ALA A 426 1.35 -17.65 -28.87
N LEU A 427 2.01 -18.48 -28.05
CA LEU A 427 2.66 -19.72 -28.47
C LEU A 427 1.66 -20.73 -29.01
N HIS A 428 0.50 -20.88 -28.37
CA HIS A 428 -0.57 -21.77 -28.85
C HIS A 428 -1.05 -21.34 -30.25
N ASN A 429 -1.29 -20.04 -30.44
CA ASN A 429 -1.71 -19.50 -31.74
C ASN A 429 -0.66 -19.71 -32.84
N THR A 430 0.62 -19.56 -32.53
CA THR A 430 1.72 -19.84 -33.45
C THR A 430 1.71 -21.31 -33.88
N VAL A 431 1.66 -22.24 -32.94
CA VAL A 431 1.64 -23.68 -33.22
C VAL A 431 0.42 -24.09 -34.04
N LYS A 432 -0.75 -23.50 -33.76
CA LYS A 432 -2.02 -23.86 -34.40
C LYS A 432 -2.18 -23.24 -35.79
N HIS A 433 -1.65 -22.03 -36.00
CA HIS A 433 -2.02 -21.23 -37.17
C HIS A 433 -0.87 -20.79 -38.07
N ALA A 434 0.38 -20.74 -37.58
CA ALA A 434 1.47 -20.09 -38.31
C ALA A 434 2.19 -21.03 -39.29
N ASP A 435 2.16 -22.32 -39.09
CA ASP A 435 2.98 -23.29 -39.86
C ASP A 435 4.46 -22.87 -39.85
N ALA A 436 4.93 -22.48 -38.66
CA ALA A 436 6.25 -21.91 -38.45
C ALA A 436 7.33 -23.00 -38.37
N SER A 437 8.51 -22.70 -38.86
CA SER A 437 9.69 -23.55 -38.70
C SER A 437 10.52 -23.23 -37.47
N GLN A 438 10.36 -22.01 -36.90
CA GLN A 438 11.06 -21.53 -35.69
C GLN A 438 10.20 -20.52 -34.96
N VAL A 439 10.29 -20.52 -33.63
CA VAL A 439 9.64 -19.54 -32.74
C VAL A 439 10.64 -18.95 -31.80
N HIS A 440 10.54 -17.64 -31.54
CA HIS A 440 11.38 -16.91 -30.61
C HIS A 440 10.52 -16.24 -29.55
N VAL A 441 10.83 -16.48 -28.27
CA VAL A 441 10.19 -15.84 -27.10
C VAL A 441 11.20 -14.95 -26.42
N ARG A 442 10.87 -13.67 -26.22
CA ARG A 442 11.71 -12.69 -25.56
C ARG A 442 11.01 -12.11 -24.33
N LEU A 443 11.69 -12.16 -23.19
CA LEU A 443 11.28 -11.48 -21.96
C LEU A 443 12.31 -10.39 -21.62
N ALA A 444 11.87 -9.15 -21.46
CA ALA A 444 12.79 -8.05 -21.19
C ALA A 444 12.19 -7.02 -20.24
N VAL A 445 13.05 -6.36 -19.45
CA VAL A 445 12.71 -5.12 -18.75
C VAL A 445 13.51 -3.99 -19.40
N ALA A 446 12.84 -3.17 -20.21
CA ALA A 446 13.49 -2.14 -21.02
C ALA A 446 13.01 -0.72 -20.67
N PRO A 447 13.89 0.28 -20.75
CA PRO A 447 13.48 1.67 -20.64
C PRO A 447 12.71 2.10 -21.90
N HIS A 448 11.55 2.74 -21.70
CA HIS A 448 10.75 3.29 -22.81
C HIS A 448 10.10 4.62 -22.40
N GLY A 449 10.45 5.72 -23.10
CA GLY A 449 9.88 7.05 -22.83
C GLY A 449 10.14 7.56 -21.40
N GLY A 450 11.32 7.27 -20.81
CA GLY A 450 11.67 7.65 -19.42
C GLY A 450 11.02 6.79 -18.33
N ARG A 451 10.27 5.75 -18.72
CA ARG A 451 9.67 4.75 -17.81
C ARG A 451 10.15 3.36 -18.17
N ARG A 452 10.21 2.48 -17.18
CA ARG A 452 10.55 1.07 -17.42
C ARG A 452 9.29 0.30 -17.84
N ARG A 453 9.45 -0.66 -18.75
CA ARG A 453 8.38 -1.52 -19.22
C ARG A 453 8.81 -2.97 -19.20
N LEU A 454 7.89 -3.84 -18.78
CA LEU A 454 7.98 -5.26 -19.00
C LEU A 454 7.52 -5.56 -20.42
N ILE A 455 8.37 -6.27 -21.16
CA ILE A 455 8.14 -6.68 -22.54
C ILE A 455 8.15 -8.21 -22.57
N ALA A 456 7.09 -8.80 -23.13
CA ALA A 456 7.07 -10.19 -23.52
C ALA A 456 6.67 -10.25 -25.01
N GLU A 457 7.51 -10.85 -25.83
CA GLU A 457 7.33 -10.93 -27.28
C GLU A 457 7.44 -12.37 -27.74
N VAL A 458 6.49 -12.80 -28.56
CA VAL A 458 6.50 -14.11 -29.24
C VAL A 458 6.50 -13.86 -30.72
N THR A 459 7.53 -14.30 -31.42
CA THR A 459 7.72 -14.11 -32.88
C THR A 459 7.91 -15.44 -33.56
N ASP A 460 7.19 -15.65 -34.64
CA ASP A 460 7.31 -16.79 -35.54
C ASP A 460 7.78 -16.38 -36.94
N ASP A 461 8.29 -17.34 -37.72
CA ASP A 461 8.69 -17.21 -39.11
C ASP A 461 7.66 -17.80 -40.09
N GLY A 462 6.42 -18.05 -39.61
CA GLY A 462 5.40 -18.74 -40.36
C GLY A 462 4.71 -17.88 -41.43
N ARG A 463 3.58 -18.37 -41.93
CA ARG A 463 2.82 -17.71 -43.03
C ARG A 463 2.24 -16.34 -42.69
N GLY A 464 2.25 -15.97 -41.40
CA GLY A 464 1.72 -14.71 -40.91
C GLY A 464 0.19 -14.64 -40.90
N MET A 465 -0.36 -13.65 -40.16
CA MET A 465 -1.79 -13.34 -40.21
C MET A 465 -2.12 -12.69 -41.55
N GLY A 466 -3.18 -13.13 -42.24
CA GLY A 466 -3.68 -12.52 -43.47
C GLY A 466 -3.96 -11.03 -43.28
N ASP A 467 -3.71 -10.24 -44.31
CA ASP A 467 -3.88 -8.77 -44.27
C ASP A 467 -5.37 -8.42 -44.06
N PRO A 468 -5.77 -7.73 -43.00
CA PRO A 468 -7.14 -7.30 -42.78
C PRO A 468 -7.61 -6.22 -43.79
N ALA A 469 -6.73 -5.73 -44.67
CA ALA A 469 -7.00 -4.69 -45.67
C ALA A 469 -7.02 -5.22 -47.13
N GLY A 470 -7.01 -6.53 -47.36
CA GLY A 470 -7.17 -7.06 -48.71
C GLY A 470 -8.60 -6.87 -49.26
N PRO A 471 -8.80 -6.68 -50.60
CA PRO A 471 -10.11 -6.41 -51.17
C PRO A 471 -11.06 -7.56 -50.91
N ALA A 472 -12.22 -7.25 -50.35
CA ALA A 472 -13.28 -8.20 -49.99
C ALA A 472 -13.72 -8.98 -51.25
N GLY A 473 -13.30 -10.24 -51.38
CA GLY A 473 -13.94 -11.23 -52.23
C GLY A 473 -15.32 -11.59 -51.66
N PRO A 474 -16.26 -12.12 -52.48
CA PRO A 474 -17.62 -12.36 -52.05
C PRO A 474 -17.65 -13.34 -50.87
N ALA A 475 -18.32 -12.91 -49.80
CA ALA A 475 -18.48 -13.64 -48.55
C ALA A 475 -19.16 -15.00 -48.82
N VAL A 476 -18.39 -16.07 -48.71
CA VAL A 476 -18.93 -17.41 -48.45
C VAL A 476 -19.23 -17.44 -46.94
N ALA A 477 -20.52 -17.49 -46.61
CA ALA A 477 -21.00 -17.62 -45.23
C ALA A 477 -20.64 -19.02 -44.72
N GLY A 478 -19.53 -19.12 -44.03
CA GLY A 478 -19.05 -20.34 -43.39
C GLY A 478 -18.14 -19.96 -42.21
N ASN A 479 -18.70 -20.01 -41.00
CA ASN A 479 -18.12 -20.16 -39.67
C ASN A 479 -16.67 -19.61 -39.42
N CYS A 480 -16.54 -18.29 -39.23
CA CYS A 480 -15.35 -17.69 -38.64
C CYS A 480 -15.62 -17.22 -37.19
N THR A 481 -15.91 -18.13 -36.27
CA THR A 481 -16.25 -17.76 -34.87
C THR A 481 -15.18 -18.08 -33.82
N SER A 482 -14.06 -18.72 -34.16
CA SER A 482 -13.05 -19.11 -33.14
C SER A 482 -11.75 -18.29 -33.13
N SER A 483 -11.45 -17.49 -34.15
CA SER A 483 -10.14 -16.80 -34.27
C SER A 483 -10.03 -15.46 -33.56
N GLY A 484 -11.11 -14.90 -33.03
CA GLY A 484 -11.12 -13.56 -32.40
C GLY A 484 -11.02 -13.55 -30.86
N PHE A 485 -11.34 -14.65 -30.21
CA PHE A 485 -11.49 -14.69 -28.76
C PHE A 485 -10.15 -14.59 -28.01
N GLY A 486 -9.12 -15.35 -28.38
CA GLY A 486 -7.80 -15.34 -27.75
C GLY A 486 -7.13 -13.97 -27.79
N MET A 487 -7.23 -13.24 -28.90
CA MET A 487 -6.71 -11.88 -29.03
C MET A 487 -7.42 -10.87 -28.15
N THR A 488 -8.72 -11.02 -27.96
CA THR A 488 -9.53 -10.15 -27.08
C THR A 488 -9.13 -10.38 -25.63
N VAL A 489 -9.00 -11.62 -25.20
CA VAL A 489 -8.57 -11.98 -23.84
C VAL A 489 -7.15 -11.48 -23.54
N MET A 490 -6.21 -11.61 -24.48
CA MET A 490 -4.85 -11.08 -24.31
C MET A 490 -4.85 -9.55 -24.13
N ARG A 491 -5.67 -8.81 -24.89
CA ARG A 491 -5.79 -7.34 -24.75
C ARG A 491 -6.43 -6.94 -23.43
N GLU A 492 -7.46 -7.63 -22.97
CA GLU A 492 -8.11 -7.39 -21.66
C GLU A 492 -7.14 -7.61 -20.50
N ARG A 493 -6.32 -8.70 -20.55
CA ARG A 493 -5.29 -8.95 -19.55
C ARG A 493 -4.24 -7.83 -19.51
N ALA A 494 -3.75 -7.40 -20.67
CA ALA A 494 -2.80 -6.29 -20.74
C ALA A 494 -3.39 -4.97 -20.22
N ALA A 495 -4.65 -4.67 -20.57
CA ALA A 495 -5.34 -3.45 -20.14
C ALA A 495 -5.52 -3.38 -18.63
N ARG A 496 -5.72 -4.52 -17.93
CA ARG A 496 -5.79 -4.60 -16.45
C ARG A 496 -4.58 -3.97 -15.78
N TRP A 497 -3.40 -4.06 -16.41
CA TRP A 497 -2.12 -3.54 -15.91
C TRP A 497 -1.70 -2.23 -16.59
N GLY A 498 -2.61 -1.57 -17.29
CA GLY A 498 -2.31 -0.32 -18.01
C GLY A 498 -1.35 -0.50 -19.19
N GLY A 499 -1.29 -1.70 -19.74
CA GLY A 499 -0.46 -2.06 -20.88
C GLY A 499 -1.26 -2.31 -22.16
N ALA A 500 -0.60 -2.89 -23.16
CA ALA A 500 -1.20 -3.21 -24.45
C ALA A 500 -0.55 -4.45 -25.10
N VAL A 501 -1.35 -5.19 -25.86
CA VAL A 501 -0.88 -6.23 -26.79
C VAL A 501 -0.94 -5.68 -28.20
N ARG A 502 0.16 -5.80 -28.92
CA ARG A 502 0.27 -5.43 -30.36
C ARG A 502 0.68 -6.63 -31.17
N VAL A 503 0.04 -6.80 -32.32
CA VAL A 503 0.44 -7.81 -33.31
C VAL A 503 1.09 -7.08 -34.48
N ARG A 504 2.24 -7.56 -34.90
CA ARG A 504 3.03 -6.99 -35.99
C ARG A 504 3.43 -8.10 -36.96
N ARG A 505 3.68 -7.72 -38.21
CA ARG A 505 4.35 -8.56 -39.18
C ARG A 505 5.81 -8.15 -39.29
N PRO A 506 6.78 -8.97 -38.85
CA PRO A 506 8.20 -8.68 -39.02
C PRO A 506 8.57 -8.56 -40.49
N ALA A 507 9.64 -7.82 -40.81
CA ALA A 507 10.15 -7.67 -42.17
C ALA A 507 10.62 -9.03 -42.79
N ALA A 508 11.02 -9.97 -41.93
CA ALA A 508 11.42 -11.30 -42.30
C ALA A 508 10.25 -12.28 -42.59
N GLY A 509 9.00 -11.82 -42.41
CA GLY A 509 7.80 -12.67 -42.48
C GLY A 509 7.31 -13.11 -41.12
N GLY A 510 6.22 -13.90 -41.08
CA GLY A 510 5.66 -14.42 -39.82
C GLY A 510 4.80 -13.44 -39.05
N THR A 511 4.62 -13.71 -37.75
CA THR A 511 3.85 -12.87 -36.80
C THR A 511 4.67 -12.59 -35.57
N SER A 512 4.58 -11.35 -35.01
CA SER A 512 5.08 -11.00 -33.69
C SER A 512 3.93 -10.49 -32.82
N VAL A 513 3.73 -11.14 -31.67
CA VAL A 513 2.80 -10.73 -30.62
C VAL A 513 3.62 -10.09 -29.50
N LEU A 514 3.46 -8.78 -29.31
CA LEU A 514 4.19 -7.96 -28.35
C LEU A 514 3.27 -7.51 -27.22
N LEU A 515 3.50 -8.01 -26.01
CA LEU A 515 2.94 -7.51 -24.77
C LEU A 515 3.87 -6.44 -24.20
N SER A 516 3.34 -5.27 -23.83
CA SER A 516 4.09 -4.21 -23.19
C SER A 516 3.32 -3.64 -22.01
N LEU A 517 3.83 -3.82 -20.80
CA LEU A 517 3.24 -3.39 -19.55
C LEU A 517 4.12 -2.33 -18.87
N PRO A 518 3.55 -1.33 -18.15
CA PRO A 518 4.32 -0.49 -17.24
C PRO A 518 5.00 -1.37 -16.20
N PHE A 519 6.31 -1.27 -16.04
CA PHE A 519 7.00 -1.97 -14.98
C PHE A 519 6.73 -1.27 -13.65
N PRO A 520 6.25 -1.97 -12.61
CA PRO A 520 6.04 -1.35 -11.30
C PRO A 520 7.39 -0.85 -10.77
N THR A 521 7.56 0.46 -10.71
CA THR A 521 8.74 1.07 -10.11
C THR A 521 8.60 0.90 -8.60
N THR A 522 9.22 -0.12 -8.03
CA THR A 522 9.61 -0.05 -6.63
C THR A 522 10.66 1.06 -6.59
N LEU A 523 10.29 2.23 -6.08
CA LEU A 523 11.26 3.25 -5.76
C LEU A 523 12.26 2.58 -4.81
N PRO A 524 13.58 2.55 -5.13
CA PRO A 524 14.57 2.26 -4.12
C PRO A 524 14.34 3.32 -3.04
N VAL A 525 14.03 2.89 -1.82
CA VAL A 525 14.06 3.75 -0.66
C VAL A 525 15.52 4.16 -0.53
N THR A 526 15.87 5.31 -1.10
CA THR A 526 17.12 5.99 -0.79
C THR A 526 17.11 6.17 0.72
N PRO A 527 18.10 5.66 1.46
CA PRO A 527 18.20 5.97 2.88
C PRO A 527 18.31 7.49 2.96
N CYS A 528 17.36 8.13 3.64
CA CYS A 528 17.48 9.51 4.04
C CYS A 528 18.67 9.53 5.00
N GLU A 529 19.85 9.95 4.52
CA GLU A 529 20.95 10.35 5.39
C GLU A 529 20.40 11.43 6.31
N PRO A 530 20.60 11.34 7.63
CA PRO A 530 20.24 12.43 8.51
C PRO A 530 21.13 13.62 8.13
N GLU A 531 20.51 14.69 7.65
CA GLU A 531 21.12 15.99 7.50
C GLU A 531 21.62 16.42 8.89
N VAL A 532 22.93 16.29 9.09
CA VAL A 532 23.63 16.81 10.23
C VAL A 532 23.63 18.32 10.02
N ALA A 533 22.72 19.01 10.66
CA ALA A 533 22.75 20.46 10.77
C ALA A 533 23.95 20.87 11.64
N PRO A 534 24.67 21.96 11.27
CA PRO A 534 25.85 22.44 11.96
C PRO A 534 25.57 22.99 13.37
#